data_bb238d9842589ef43b77762f27317bdb
#
_entry.id   bb238d9842589ef43b77762f27317bdb
#
_cell.length_a   1.000
_cell.length_b   1.000
_cell.length_c   1.000
_cell.angle_alpha   90.00
_cell.angle_beta   90.00
_cell.angle_gamma   90.00
#
_symmetry.space_group_name_H-M   'P 1'
#
loop_
_entity.id
_entity.type
_entity.pdbx_description
1 polymer ?
#
loop_
_entity_poly.entity_id
_entity_poly.type
_entity_poly.pdbx_seq_one_letter_code
_entity_poly.pdbx_strand_id
1 'polypeptide(L)'
;MSRNLVKPELLAPAGNMEKGKMALLYGADAIYLGGKLFGLRAFANNFSLEEIAEMAEYAHSFGKKVYVTVNIFAHNEDIDRLPDYLRGLQQAKVDALLISDLGVWSTARRVVPDMPLHVSTQANTTNYAAVQAWEQLGAERVVLARELSLAEISEISEKTSVELETFVHGAMCISYSGRCLLSAYLTGRDGNRGACTQACRWEYNMYKLGEQKRPGEYFDLEEDERGTYVMNSKDLCLIEYLPELMRAGVCSLKIEGRMKSVHYVATVVSVYRKAIDQCWADMEHYSVPEAWITELNKVSHRQYTTGFAVTKPDRNAQVYTSSKYEQTHDFVGIVTGYDAEKKCAYFEQRNNVKAGEPLELLMPDGSTMPFVLTEMLDEAGTPIDCAPHAQQKFSAASDKPLLQFSLLRRKVVKE
;
A
#
# COMPACT_ATOMS: atom_id res chain seq x y z
N MET A 1 -29.62 -12.12 -6.16
CA MET A 1 -29.80 -12.11 -4.70
C MET A 1 -28.93 -10.98 -4.15
N SER A 2 -29.47 -10.04 -3.40
CA SER A 2 -28.64 -9.00 -2.79
C SER A 2 -27.67 -9.68 -1.82
N ARG A 3 -26.36 -9.45 -1.97
CA ARG A 3 -25.38 -9.88 -0.96
C ARG A 3 -25.71 -9.23 0.37
N ASN A 4 -25.61 -9.99 1.45
CA ASN A 4 -25.65 -9.39 2.79
C ASN A 4 -24.47 -8.41 2.87
N LEU A 5 -24.77 -7.16 3.20
CA LEU A 5 -23.76 -6.15 3.48
C LEU A 5 -22.88 -6.62 4.63
N VAL A 6 -21.58 -6.65 4.43
CA VAL A 6 -20.58 -6.97 5.44
C VAL A 6 -19.61 -5.81 5.53
N LYS A 7 -19.23 -5.44 6.76
CA LYS A 7 -18.18 -4.42 6.95
C LYS A 7 -16.89 -4.89 6.27
N PRO A 8 -16.36 -4.14 5.32
CA PRO A 8 -15.19 -4.61 4.58
C PRO A 8 -13.93 -4.62 5.44
N GLU A 9 -13.08 -5.60 5.17
CA GLU A 9 -11.73 -5.70 5.69
C GLU A 9 -10.85 -4.57 5.13
N LEU A 10 -10.04 -3.94 5.97
CA LEU A 10 -8.98 -3.03 5.54
C LEU A 10 -7.68 -3.82 5.39
N LEU A 11 -7.25 -4.02 4.13
CA LEU A 11 -6.05 -4.77 3.79
C LEU A 11 -4.88 -3.85 3.48
N ALA A 12 -3.85 -3.88 4.31
CA ALA A 12 -2.71 -2.98 4.24
C ALA A 12 -1.42 -3.67 3.75
N PRO A 13 -0.50 -2.92 3.11
CA PRO A 13 0.77 -3.46 2.63
C PRO A 13 1.78 -3.61 3.76
N ALA A 14 2.50 -4.75 3.80
CA ALA A 14 3.64 -4.97 4.65
C ALA A 14 4.91 -5.20 3.79
N GLY A 15 5.73 -4.17 3.67
CA GLY A 15 7.00 -4.24 2.92
C GLY A 15 8.17 -4.80 3.72
N ASN A 16 8.07 -4.82 5.05
CA ASN A 16 8.98 -5.43 6.01
C ASN A 16 8.25 -5.61 7.36
N MET A 17 8.92 -6.22 8.34
CA MET A 17 8.37 -6.50 9.67
C MET A 17 7.81 -5.25 10.36
N GLU A 18 8.55 -4.16 10.37
CA GLU A 18 8.13 -2.90 11.00
C GLU A 18 6.84 -2.34 10.37
N LYS A 19 6.78 -2.27 9.02
CA LYS A 19 5.60 -1.79 8.29
C LYS A 19 4.38 -2.68 8.53
N GLY A 20 4.57 -3.99 8.65
CA GLY A 20 3.50 -4.93 8.98
C GLY A 20 2.93 -4.68 10.38
N LYS A 21 3.80 -4.59 11.38
CA LYS A 21 3.41 -4.27 12.77
C LYS A 21 2.68 -2.92 12.83
N MET A 22 3.20 -1.91 12.15
CA MET A 22 2.55 -0.58 12.09
C MET A 22 1.19 -0.62 11.41
N ALA A 23 1.04 -1.32 10.29
CA ALA A 23 -0.25 -1.46 9.62
C ALA A 23 -1.32 -2.04 10.56
N LEU A 24 -0.98 -3.12 11.29
CA LEU A 24 -1.90 -3.77 12.23
C LEU A 24 -2.25 -2.87 13.41
N LEU A 25 -1.28 -2.17 13.99
CA LEU A 25 -1.48 -1.26 15.12
C LEU A 25 -2.32 -0.04 14.74
N TYR A 26 -2.19 0.46 13.50
CA TYR A 26 -2.93 1.63 13.00
C TYR A 26 -4.31 1.28 12.41
N GLY A 27 -4.76 0.03 12.53
CA GLY A 27 -6.15 -0.35 12.30
C GLY A 27 -6.42 -1.22 11.08
N ALA A 28 -5.39 -1.78 10.41
CA ALA A 28 -5.61 -2.80 9.39
C ALA A 28 -6.22 -4.08 10.01
N ASP A 29 -7.13 -4.73 9.29
CA ASP A 29 -7.71 -6.02 9.65
C ASP A 29 -6.87 -7.17 9.13
N ALA A 30 -6.16 -6.93 8.03
CA ALA A 30 -5.23 -7.86 7.43
C ALA A 30 -4.06 -7.13 6.78
N ILE A 31 -2.95 -7.84 6.61
CA ILE A 31 -1.81 -7.36 5.85
C ILE A 31 -1.48 -8.31 4.69
N TYR A 32 -0.93 -7.76 3.61
CA TYR A 32 -0.34 -8.57 2.56
C TYR A 32 1.15 -8.28 2.39
N LEU A 33 1.90 -9.34 2.21
CA LEU A 33 3.36 -9.29 2.12
C LEU A 33 3.87 -10.19 0.99
N GLY A 34 5.16 -10.11 0.71
CA GLY A 34 5.82 -11.00 -0.24
C GLY A 34 7.02 -11.67 0.38
N GLY A 35 7.17 -12.95 0.10
CA GLY A 35 8.39 -13.67 0.43
C GLY A 35 9.54 -13.33 -0.52
N LYS A 36 10.74 -13.75 -0.16
CA LYS A 36 11.96 -13.62 -0.99
C LYS A 36 11.83 -14.33 -2.34
N LEU A 37 10.90 -15.30 -2.44
CA LEU A 37 10.60 -16.05 -3.66
C LEU A 37 9.18 -15.77 -4.13
N PHE A 38 8.94 -15.87 -5.44
CA PHE A 38 7.63 -15.84 -6.11
C PHE A 38 6.77 -14.58 -5.90
N GLY A 39 7.28 -13.54 -5.22
CA GLY A 39 6.56 -12.28 -5.02
C GLY A 39 7.02 -11.19 -5.99
N LEU A 40 6.07 -10.36 -6.46
CA LEU A 40 6.38 -9.11 -7.12
C LEU A 40 6.98 -8.11 -6.13
N ARG A 41 7.83 -7.18 -6.60
CA ARG A 41 8.60 -6.22 -5.79
C ARG A 41 9.89 -6.83 -5.22
N ALA A 42 10.74 -7.39 -6.08
CA ALA A 42 12.03 -7.97 -5.70
C ALA A 42 12.96 -7.02 -4.94
N PHE A 43 12.76 -5.69 -5.07
CA PHE A 43 13.53 -4.66 -4.34
C PHE A 43 12.91 -4.24 -3.00
N ALA A 44 11.75 -4.79 -2.61
CA ALA A 44 11.28 -4.66 -1.23
C ALA A 44 12.14 -5.57 -0.32
N ASN A 45 12.27 -5.21 0.95
CA ASN A 45 12.82 -6.11 1.97
C ASN A 45 11.84 -7.24 2.20
N ASN A 46 11.77 -8.20 1.24
CA ASN A 46 10.85 -9.32 1.28
C ASN A 46 11.19 -10.25 2.45
N PHE A 47 10.18 -10.90 2.98
CA PHE A 47 10.26 -11.75 4.15
C PHE A 47 10.87 -13.13 3.85
N SER A 48 11.69 -13.65 4.76
CA SER A 48 12.01 -15.09 4.81
C SER A 48 10.79 -15.88 5.30
N LEU A 49 10.81 -17.21 5.20
CA LEU A 49 9.73 -18.05 5.74
C LEU A 49 9.61 -17.91 7.27
N GLU A 50 10.72 -17.76 7.97
CA GLU A 50 10.79 -17.52 9.41
C GLU A 50 10.16 -16.16 9.77
N GLU A 51 10.50 -15.11 9.04
CA GLU A 51 9.92 -13.77 9.22
C GLU A 51 8.42 -13.76 8.89
N ILE A 52 7.96 -14.56 7.90
CA ILE A 52 6.53 -14.74 7.60
C ILE A 52 5.83 -15.41 8.79
N ALA A 53 6.41 -16.45 9.35
CA ALA A 53 5.85 -17.14 10.52
C ALA A 53 5.76 -16.21 11.74
N GLU A 54 6.82 -15.43 12.03
CA GLU A 54 6.81 -14.42 13.10
C GLU A 54 5.70 -13.37 12.88
N MET A 55 5.55 -12.90 11.65
CA MET A 55 4.51 -11.92 11.32
C MET A 55 3.11 -12.51 11.42
N ALA A 56 2.91 -13.76 11.03
CA ALA A 56 1.63 -14.45 11.16
C ALA A 56 1.26 -14.62 12.64
N GLU A 57 2.19 -15.08 13.47
CA GLU A 57 1.99 -15.21 14.93
C GLU A 57 1.64 -13.85 15.56
N TYR A 58 2.38 -12.79 15.19
CA TYR A 58 2.11 -11.44 15.66
C TYR A 58 0.72 -10.95 15.25
N ALA A 59 0.33 -11.11 13.99
CA ALA A 59 -0.98 -10.71 13.50
C ALA A 59 -2.11 -11.48 14.18
N HIS A 60 -1.96 -12.80 14.33
CA HIS A 60 -2.93 -13.68 14.97
C HIS A 60 -3.13 -13.34 16.45
N SER A 61 -2.10 -12.83 17.14
CA SER A 61 -2.24 -12.37 18.54
C SER A 61 -3.24 -11.22 18.70
N PHE A 62 -3.53 -10.50 17.62
CA PHE A 62 -4.56 -9.44 17.54
C PHE A 62 -5.85 -9.90 16.81
N GLY A 63 -5.98 -11.18 16.46
CA GLY A 63 -7.09 -11.69 15.64
C GLY A 63 -7.07 -11.16 14.20
N LYS A 64 -5.91 -10.77 13.67
CA LYS A 64 -5.71 -10.21 12.34
C LYS A 64 -5.11 -11.25 11.39
N LYS A 65 -5.16 -11.00 10.07
CA LYS A 65 -4.78 -11.97 9.03
C LYS A 65 -3.54 -11.55 8.26
N VAL A 66 -2.85 -12.56 7.71
CA VAL A 66 -1.66 -12.37 6.86
C VAL A 66 -1.84 -13.10 5.54
N TYR A 67 -1.77 -12.37 4.43
CA TYR A 67 -1.85 -12.90 3.08
C TYR A 67 -0.51 -12.79 2.37
N VAL A 68 -0.09 -13.86 1.70
CA VAL A 68 1.22 -13.90 1.03
C VAL A 68 1.06 -13.89 -0.48
N THR A 69 1.79 -12.99 -1.14
CA THR A 69 1.79 -12.93 -2.60
C THR A 69 2.71 -13.97 -3.20
N VAL A 70 2.15 -14.83 -4.07
CA VAL A 70 2.83 -15.81 -4.91
C VAL A 70 2.42 -15.51 -6.36
N ASN A 71 2.72 -14.31 -6.83
CA ASN A 71 2.02 -13.69 -7.96
C ASN A 71 2.96 -13.17 -9.07
N ILE A 72 4.16 -13.74 -9.20
CA ILE A 72 4.99 -13.54 -10.39
C ILE A 72 4.39 -14.28 -11.59
N PHE A 73 4.79 -13.92 -12.79
CA PHE A 73 4.64 -14.80 -13.95
C PHE A 73 5.71 -15.89 -13.85
N ALA A 74 5.27 -17.10 -13.47
CA ALA A 74 6.15 -18.21 -13.23
C ALA A 74 6.66 -18.81 -14.56
N HIS A 75 7.94 -19.13 -14.63
CA HIS A 75 8.55 -19.92 -15.69
C HIS A 75 8.76 -21.35 -15.21
N ASN A 76 9.12 -22.28 -16.11
CA ASN A 76 9.28 -23.69 -15.76
C ASN A 76 10.24 -23.92 -14.59
N GLU A 77 11.34 -23.18 -14.54
CA GLU A 77 12.32 -23.23 -13.43
C GLU A 77 11.75 -22.83 -12.06
N ASP A 78 10.70 -22.01 -12.06
CA ASP A 78 10.03 -21.59 -10.84
C ASP A 78 9.10 -22.71 -10.32
N ILE A 79 8.45 -23.46 -11.23
CA ILE A 79 7.46 -24.49 -10.89
C ILE A 79 8.09 -25.64 -10.09
N ASP A 80 9.33 -26.03 -10.39
CA ASP A 80 10.01 -27.12 -9.70
C ASP A 80 10.30 -26.79 -8.21
N ARG A 81 10.49 -25.52 -7.91
CA ARG A 81 10.79 -25.03 -6.54
C ARG A 81 9.56 -24.65 -5.75
N LEU A 82 8.41 -24.50 -6.39
CA LEU A 82 7.18 -23.99 -5.80
C LEU A 82 6.60 -24.91 -4.71
N PRO A 83 6.58 -26.27 -4.83
CA PRO A 83 5.96 -27.15 -3.83
C PRO A 83 6.54 -26.97 -2.41
N ASP A 84 7.86 -26.87 -2.29
CA ASP A 84 8.50 -26.74 -0.98
C ASP A 84 8.22 -25.37 -0.36
N TYR A 85 8.20 -24.31 -1.19
CA TYR A 85 7.82 -22.97 -0.72
C TYR A 85 6.38 -22.91 -0.22
N LEU A 86 5.43 -23.53 -0.94
CA LEU A 86 4.02 -23.60 -0.54
C LEU A 86 3.83 -24.34 0.79
N ARG A 87 4.52 -25.46 0.99
CA ARG A 87 4.52 -26.16 2.29
C ARG A 87 5.09 -25.30 3.41
N GLY A 88 6.15 -24.54 3.12
CA GLY A 88 6.71 -23.58 4.07
C GLY A 88 5.72 -22.49 4.47
N LEU A 89 4.96 -21.95 3.52
CA LEU A 89 3.91 -20.96 3.81
C LEU A 89 2.75 -21.56 4.64
N GLN A 90 2.36 -22.81 4.37
CA GLN A 90 1.38 -23.52 5.18
C GLN A 90 1.87 -23.72 6.62
N GLN A 91 3.14 -24.11 6.80
CA GLN A 91 3.76 -24.24 8.12
C GLN A 91 3.86 -22.91 8.86
N ALA A 92 4.09 -21.80 8.13
CA ALA A 92 4.07 -20.44 8.67
C ALA A 92 2.65 -19.97 9.06
N LYS A 93 1.60 -20.76 8.80
CA LYS A 93 0.19 -20.51 9.15
C LYS A 93 -0.34 -19.20 8.54
N VAL A 94 0.03 -18.91 7.29
CA VAL A 94 -0.56 -17.77 6.58
C VAL A 94 -2.03 -18.04 6.27
N ASP A 95 -2.84 -16.99 6.20
CA ASP A 95 -4.30 -17.13 6.07
C ASP A 95 -4.76 -17.29 4.62
N ALA A 96 -3.99 -16.81 3.63
CA ALA A 96 -4.27 -17.02 2.22
C ALA A 96 -3.06 -16.74 1.32
N LEU A 97 -3.11 -17.25 0.09
CA LEU A 97 -2.14 -16.97 -0.96
C LEU A 97 -2.77 -16.13 -2.08
N LEU A 98 -2.09 -15.06 -2.51
CA LEU A 98 -2.50 -14.26 -3.66
C LEU A 98 -1.74 -14.74 -4.91
N ILE A 99 -2.45 -15.36 -5.85
CA ILE A 99 -1.88 -16.03 -7.03
C ILE A 99 -2.47 -15.42 -8.31
N SER A 100 -1.66 -15.28 -9.36
CA SER A 100 -2.10 -14.80 -10.68
C SER A 100 -1.90 -15.80 -11.82
N ASP A 101 -0.99 -16.74 -11.65
CA ASP A 101 -0.62 -17.72 -12.67
C ASP A 101 -1.36 -19.05 -12.48
N LEU A 102 -1.93 -19.60 -13.54
CA LEU A 102 -2.70 -20.84 -13.49
C LEU A 102 -1.86 -22.08 -13.14
N GLY A 103 -0.58 -22.12 -13.53
CA GLY A 103 0.35 -23.20 -13.16
C GLY A 103 0.66 -23.17 -11.66
N VAL A 104 0.89 -21.97 -11.12
CA VAL A 104 1.05 -21.76 -9.66
C VAL A 104 -0.23 -22.12 -8.92
N TRP A 105 -1.41 -21.72 -9.45
CA TRP A 105 -2.71 -22.05 -8.88
C TRP A 105 -2.96 -23.56 -8.80
N SER A 106 -2.78 -24.27 -9.92
CA SER A 106 -2.94 -25.73 -9.98
C SER A 106 -1.98 -26.46 -9.05
N THR A 107 -0.74 -25.98 -8.95
CA THR A 107 0.25 -26.54 -8.03
C THR A 107 -0.14 -26.31 -6.57
N ALA A 108 -0.61 -25.10 -6.21
CA ALA A 108 -1.07 -24.78 -4.87
C ALA A 108 -2.25 -25.67 -4.44
N ARG A 109 -3.26 -25.83 -5.30
CA ARG A 109 -4.41 -26.72 -5.03
C ARG A 109 -4.00 -28.18 -4.79
N ARG A 110 -2.95 -28.66 -5.46
CA ARG A 110 -2.43 -30.02 -5.28
C ARG A 110 -1.58 -30.17 -4.03
N VAL A 111 -0.74 -29.17 -3.69
CA VAL A 111 0.28 -29.25 -2.63
C VAL A 111 -0.26 -28.86 -1.28
N VAL A 112 -1.12 -27.83 -1.26
CA VAL A 112 -1.74 -27.25 -0.04
C VAL A 112 -3.24 -27.08 -0.28
N PRO A 113 -4.02 -28.16 -0.42
CA PRO A 113 -5.42 -28.14 -0.88
C PRO A 113 -6.35 -27.31 0.02
N ASP A 114 -6.07 -27.26 1.32
CA ASP A 114 -6.89 -26.54 2.31
C ASP A 114 -6.51 -25.05 2.46
N MET A 115 -5.44 -24.60 1.76
CA MET A 115 -5.00 -23.22 1.80
C MET A 115 -5.97 -22.32 1.02
N PRO A 116 -6.53 -21.27 1.63
CA PRO A 116 -7.32 -20.25 0.94
C PRO A 116 -6.53 -19.62 -0.21
N LEU A 117 -7.12 -19.57 -1.40
CA LEU A 117 -6.51 -18.96 -2.58
C LEU A 117 -7.29 -17.73 -3.04
N HIS A 118 -6.61 -16.61 -3.09
CA HIS A 118 -7.09 -15.33 -3.62
C HIS A 118 -6.47 -15.07 -5.00
N VAL A 119 -7.29 -14.66 -5.95
CA VAL A 119 -6.79 -14.26 -7.28
C VAL A 119 -6.16 -12.89 -7.17
N SER A 120 -4.88 -12.79 -7.50
CA SER A 120 -4.16 -11.51 -7.50
C SER A 120 -4.65 -10.59 -8.62
N THR A 121 -4.61 -9.27 -8.41
CA THR A 121 -4.87 -8.26 -9.45
C THR A 121 -4.00 -8.44 -10.70
N GLN A 122 -2.85 -9.11 -10.58
CA GLN A 122 -1.96 -9.42 -11.71
C GLN A 122 -2.58 -10.40 -12.72
N ALA A 123 -3.64 -11.12 -12.35
CA ALA A 123 -4.43 -11.91 -13.28
C ALA A 123 -5.30 -11.05 -14.21
N ASN A 124 -5.39 -9.73 -13.94
CA ASN A 124 -6.13 -8.75 -14.73
C ASN A 124 -7.61 -9.14 -14.92
N THR A 125 -8.31 -9.42 -13.82
CA THR A 125 -9.71 -9.82 -13.83
C THR A 125 -10.61 -8.60 -13.97
N THR A 126 -11.28 -8.44 -15.12
CA THR A 126 -12.02 -7.23 -15.50
C THR A 126 -13.49 -7.46 -15.85
N ASN A 127 -14.02 -8.68 -15.67
CA ASN A 127 -15.41 -8.97 -15.98
C ASN A 127 -15.94 -10.15 -15.16
N TYR A 128 -17.27 -10.26 -15.04
CA TYR A 128 -17.92 -11.28 -14.23
C TYR A 128 -17.66 -12.72 -14.74
N ALA A 129 -17.51 -12.93 -16.05
CA ALA A 129 -17.25 -14.27 -16.59
C ALA A 129 -15.86 -14.78 -16.17
N ALA A 130 -14.84 -13.89 -16.13
CA ALA A 130 -13.53 -14.24 -15.62
C ALA A 130 -13.57 -14.52 -14.11
N VAL A 131 -14.36 -13.76 -13.33
CA VAL A 131 -14.57 -14.00 -11.90
C VAL A 131 -15.23 -15.36 -11.67
N GLN A 132 -16.28 -15.70 -12.46
CA GLN A 132 -16.95 -17.02 -12.41
C GLN A 132 -16.00 -18.16 -12.74
N ALA A 133 -15.11 -17.99 -13.71
CA ALA A 133 -14.09 -19.00 -14.02
C ALA A 133 -13.13 -19.24 -12.86
N TRP A 134 -12.69 -18.19 -12.19
CA TRP A 134 -11.88 -18.30 -10.96
C TRP A 134 -12.65 -18.96 -9.82
N GLU A 135 -13.93 -18.63 -9.64
CA GLU A 135 -14.81 -19.27 -8.67
C GLU A 135 -14.94 -20.77 -8.92
N GLN A 136 -15.09 -21.20 -10.18
CA GLN A 136 -15.11 -22.63 -10.56
C GLN A 136 -13.78 -23.33 -10.28
N LEU A 137 -12.66 -22.62 -10.35
CA LEU A 137 -11.34 -23.12 -9.96
C LEU A 137 -11.14 -23.11 -8.43
N GLY A 138 -12.15 -22.73 -7.66
CA GLY A 138 -12.15 -22.73 -6.20
C GLY A 138 -11.49 -21.50 -5.57
N ALA A 139 -11.49 -20.35 -6.25
CA ALA A 139 -11.06 -19.11 -5.62
C ALA A 139 -12.02 -18.71 -4.49
N GLU A 140 -11.49 -18.28 -3.35
CA GLU A 140 -12.28 -17.74 -2.26
C GLU A 140 -12.47 -16.22 -2.40
N ARG A 141 -11.48 -15.54 -3.01
CA ARG A 141 -11.51 -14.09 -3.23
C ARG A 141 -10.86 -13.74 -4.57
N VAL A 142 -11.41 -12.72 -5.23
CA VAL A 142 -10.82 -12.15 -6.45
C VAL A 142 -10.48 -10.69 -6.22
N VAL A 143 -9.19 -10.35 -6.36
CA VAL A 143 -8.72 -8.95 -6.39
C VAL A 143 -8.96 -8.41 -7.79
N LEU A 144 -9.94 -7.55 -7.93
CA LEU A 144 -10.33 -6.97 -9.19
C LEU A 144 -9.22 -6.08 -9.78
N ALA A 145 -9.20 -5.96 -11.10
CA ALA A 145 -8.33 -5.01 -11.79
C ALA A 145 -8.77 -3.57 -11.46
N ARG A 146 -7.80 -2.65 -11.43
CA ARG A 146 -8.04 -1.23 -11.10
C ARG A 146 -8.65 -0.42 -12.23
N GLU A 147 -8.83 -1.05 -13.37
CA GLU A 147 -9.37 -0.49 -14.59
C GLU A 147 -10.91 -0.63 -14.70
N LEU A 148 -11.56 -1.07 -13.60
CA LEU A 148 -13.02 -1.20 -13.50
C LEU A 148 -13.66 0.06 -12.92
N SER A 149 -14.83 0.40 -13.45
CA SER A 149 -15.74 1.38 -12.86
C SER A 149 -16.55 0.79 -11.70
N LEU A 150 -17.09 1.66 -10.84
CA LEU A 150 -17.99 1.25 -9.75
C LEU A 150 -19.22 0.47 -10.28
N ALA A 151 -19.75 0.85 -11.43
CA ALA A 151 -20.86 0.16 -12.07
C ALA A 151 -20.48 -1.27 -12.49
N GLU A 152 -19.30 -1.47 -13.09
CA GLU A 152 -18.81 -2.79 -13.46
C GLU A 152 -18.52 -3.66 -12.23
N ILE A 153 -17.98 -3.08 -11.15
CA ILE A 153 -17.79 -3.78 -9.87
C ILE A 153 -19.13 -4.26 -9.31
N SER A 154 -20.16 -3.41 -9.33
CA SER A 154 -21.53 -3.77 -8.89
C SER A 154 -22.09 -4.90 -9.74
N GLU A 155 -21.99 -4.82 -11.07
CA GLU A 155 -22.45 -5.86 -11.98
C GLU A 155 -21.73 -7.21 -11.75
N ILE A 156 -20.42 -7.19 -11.53
CA ILE A 156 -19.64 -8.38 -11.19
C ILE A 156 -20.17 -8.99 -9.89
N SER A 157 -20.39 -8.16 -8.87
CA SER A 157 -20.89 -8.62 -7.57
C SER A 157 -22.28 -9.25 -7.65
N GLU A 158 -23.17 -8.72 -8.49
CA GLU A 158 -24.51 -9.28 -8.68
C GLU A 158 -24.50 -10.66 -9.37
N LYS A 159 -23.46 -10.93 -10.18
CA LYS A 159 -23.38 -12.14 -11.02
C LYS A 159 -22.45 -13.23 -10.48
N THR A 160 -21.81 -13.01 -9.33
CA THR A 160 -20.84 -13.92 -8.72
C THR A 160 -21.07 -14.08 -7.25
N SER A 161 -20.60 -15.17 -6.60
CA SER A 161 -20.71 -15.39 -5.16
C SER A 161 -19.37 -15.30 -4.43
N VAL A 162 -18.26 -15.35 -5.16
CA VAL A 162 -16.90 -15.24 -4.61
C VAL A 162 -16.65 -13.87 -3.99
N GLU A 163 -15.83 -13.80 -2.95
CA GLU A 163 -15.44 -12.54 -2.32
C GLU A 163 -14.72 -11.60 -3.30
N LEU A 164 -15.06 -10.31 -3.27
CA LEU A 164 -14.44 -9.29 -4.11
C LEU A 164 -13.58 -8.35 -3.27
N GLU A 165 -12.36 -8.13 -3.75
CA GLU A 165 -11.39 -7.19 -3.19
C GLU A 165 -11.04 -6.13 -4.24
N THR A 166 -10.93 -4.85 -3.84
CA THR A 166 -10.53 -3.77 -4.74
C THR A 166 -9.49 -2.86 -4.10
N PHE A 167 -8.60 -2.30 -4.92
CA PHE A 167 -7.71 -1.24 -4.46
C PHE A 167 -8.49 0.07 -4.28
N VAL A 168 -8.20 0.75 -3.17
CA VAL A 168 -8.84 2.03 -2.82
C VAL A 168 -7.84 3.18 -2.67
N HIS A 169 -6.54 2.88 -2.55
CA HIS A 169 -5.53 3.93 -2.36
C HIS A 169 -4.15 3.50 -2.89
N GLY A 170 -3.39 4.48 -3.36
CA GLY A 170 -1.97 4.36 -3.69
C GLY A 170 -1.65 4.36 -5.17
N ALA A 171 -0.43 3.98 -5.52
CA ALA A 171 0.13 4.17 -6.85
C ALA A 171 -0.62 3.40 -7.95
N MET A 172 -1.00 4.11 -9.02
CA MET A 172 -1.54 3.51 -10.25
C MET A 172 -0.42 3.14 -11.23
N CYS A 173 -0.65 2.10 -12.03
CA CYS A 173 0.22 1.73 -13.14
C CYS A 173 -0.31 2.36 -14.42
N ILE A 174 0.60 2.70 -15.38
CA ILE A 174 0.22 3.17 -16.72
C ILE A 174 -0.42 2.06 -17.58
N SER A 175 -0.06 0.81 -17.34
CA SER A 175 -0.55 -0.35 -18.06
C SER A 175 -1.55 -1.13 -17.21
N TYR A 176 -2.41 -1.89 -17.87
CA TYR A 176 -3.20 -2.91 -17.21
C TYR A 176 -2.34 -3.79 -16.31
N SER A 177 -2.88 -4.20 -15.18
CA SER A 177 -2.18 -5.00 -14.18
C SER A 177 -1.60 -6.29 -14.80
N GLY A 178 -0.29 -6.50 -14.63
CA GLY A 178 0.42 -7.67 -15.18
C GLY A 178 0.66 -7.65 -16.70
N ARG A 179 0.49 -6.52 -17.40
CA ARG A 179 0.61 -6.44 -18.86
C ARG A 179 1.69 -5.48 -19.38
N CYS A 180 2.58 -4.99 -18.51
CA CYS A 180 3.59 -4.01 -18.90
C CYS A 180 4.93 -4.68 -19.24
N LEU A 181 5.44 -4.40 -20.44
CA LEU A 181 6.77 -4.82 -20.89
C LEU A 181 7.80 -3.69 -20.91
N LEU A 182 7.41 -2.45 -20.58
CA LEU A 182 8.26 -1.27 -20.76
C LEU A 182 9.60 -1.39 -19.99
N SER A 183 9.56 -1.86 -18.75
CA SER A 183 10.78 -2.06 -17.95
C SER A 183 11.68 -3.14 -18.55
N ALA A 184 11.12 -4.27 -18.96
CA ALA A 184 11.89 -5.35 -19.59
C ALA A 184 12.54 -4.87 -20.90
N TYR A 185 11.77 -4.16 -21.73
CA TYR A 185 12.23 -3.65 -23.02
C TYR A 185 13.38 -2.64 -22.87
N LEU A 186 13.25 -1.67 -21.96
CA LEU A 186 14.25 -0.60 -21.80
C LEU A 186 15.47 -0.99 -20.96
N THR A 187 15.36 -1.98 -20.08
CA THR A 187 16.40 -2.25 -19.08
C THR A 187 16.77 -3.73 -18.89
N GLY A 188 16.11 -4.63 -19.60
CA GLY A 188 16.21 -6.08 -19.37
C GLY A 188 15.61 -6.57 -18.05
N ARG A 189 14.99 -5.68 -17.26
CA ARG A 189 14.42 -6.00 -15.94
C ARG A 189 12.91 -6.16 -16.03
N ASP A 190 12.44 -7.39 -15.84
CA ASP A 190 11.02 -7.72 -16.02
C ASP A 190 10.17 -7.25 -14.83
N GLY A 191 9.25 -6.33 -15.11
CA GLY A 191 8.28 -5.83 -14.13
C GLY A 191 7.30 -6.91 -13.65
N ASN A 192 7.00 -7.89 -14.49
CA ASN A 192 6.08 -9.00 -14.17
C ASN A 192 6.76 -10.12 -13.35
N ARG A 193 8.07 -10.02 -13.17
CA ARG A 193 8.86 -10.84 -12.25
C ARG A 193 9.39 -10.05 -11.04
N GLY A 194 8.82 -8.89 -10.77
CA GLY A 194 9.12 -8.08 -9.59
C GLY A 194 10.24 -7.05 -9.77
N ALA A 195 10.88 -6.98 -10.94
CA ALA A 195 12.05 -6.12 -11.19
C ALA A 195 11.71 -4.82 -11.92
N CYS A 196 10.46 -4.31 -11.81
CA CYS A 196 10.03 -3.08 -12.45
C CYS A 196 10.89 -1.88 -12.04
N THR A 197 11.53 -1.24 -13.04
CA THR A 197 12.33 -0.03 -12.85
C THR A 197 11.52 1.25 -12.82
N GLN A 198 10.20 1.16 -13.03
CA GLN A 198 9.31 2.30 -13.17
C GLN A 198 9.72 3.23 -14.33
N ALA A 199 10.19 2.67 -15.43
CA ALA A 199 10.68 3.42 -16.59
C ALA A 199 9.64 4.42 -17.15
N CYS A 200 8.33 4.13 -17.01
CA CYS A 200 7.27 5.07 -17.36
C CYS A 200 7.28 6.39 -16.56
N ARG A 201 8.13 6.48 -15.53
CA ARG A 201 8.25 7.63 -14.62
C ARG A 201 9.62 8.28 -14.68
N TRP A 202 10.51 7.80 -15.58
CA TRP A 202 11.81 8.41 -15.79
C TRP A 202 11.67 9.73 -16.52
N GLU A 203 12.64 10.57 -16.29
CA GLU A 203 12.88 11.79 -17.05
C GLU A 203 13.47 11.43 -18.41
N TYR A 204 12.85 11.92 -19.49
CA TYR A 204 13.29 11.68 -20.86
C TYR A 204 13.52 13.00 -21.58
N ASN A 205 14.62 13.14 -22.32
CA ASN A 205 14.81 14.21 -23.27
C ASN A 205 14.12 13.83 -24.58
N MET A 206 13.13 14.60 -25.01
CA MET A 206 12.40 14.31 -26.23
C MET A 206 12.43 15.45 -27.21
N TYR A 207 12.67 15.14 -28.48
CA TYR A 207 12.72 16.12 -29.55
C TYR A 207 11.36 16.39 -30.20
N LYS A 208 10.45 15.47 -30.28
CA LYS A 208 9.01 15.53 -30.61
C LYS A 208 8.51 14.12 -30.93
N LEU A 209 7.31 13.75 -30.46
CA LEU A 209 6.64 12.52 -30.89
C LEU A 209 5.50 12.91 -31.85
N GLY A 210 5.72 12.75 -33.15
CA GLY A 210 4.70 12.91 -34.18
C GLY A 210 4.41 11.58 -34.85
N GLU A 211 3.15 11.26 -35.06
CA GLU A 211 2.77 10.10 -35.86
C GLU A 211 2.83 10.43 -37.34
N GLN A 212 3.48 9.60 -38.16
CA GLN A 212 3.69 9.82 -39.58
C GLN A 212 2.36 9.95 -40.37
N LYS A 213 1.28 9.30 -39.90
CA LYS A 213 -0.06 9.35 -40.49
C LYS A 213 -0.90 10.55 -40.05
N ARG A 214 -0.41 11.32 -39.07
CA ARG A 214 -1.01 12.58 -38.58
C ARG A 214 0.02 13.69 -38.61
N PRO A 215 0.45 14.13 -39.83
CA PRO A 215 1.46 15.16 -39.96
C PRO A 215 0.93 16.47 -39.39
N GLY A 216 1.69 17.08 -38.47
CA GLY A 216 1.31 18.32 -37.80
C GLY A 216 0.59 18.15 -36.47
N GLU A 217 0.17 16.94 -36.09
CA GLU A 217 -0.27 16.62 -34.73
C GLU A 217 0.92 16.10 -33.93
N TYR A 218 1.25 16.82 -32.86
CA TYR A 218 2.26 16.40 -31.91
C TYR A 218 1.55 16.04 -30.62
N PHE A 219 1.95 14.94 -30.03
CA PHE A 219 1.54 14.65 -28.63
C PHE A 219 2.25 15.66 -27.74
N ASP A 220 1.48 16.44 -27.00
CA ASP A 220 2.00 17.39 -26.04
C ASP A 220 2.77 16.63 -24.97
N LEU A 221 4.05 16.88 -24.95
CA LEU A 221 4.97 16.39 -23.94
C LEU A 221 5.45 17.65 -23.23
N GLU A 222 4.91 17.89 -22.06
CA GLU A 222 5.34 19.04 -21.28
C GLU A 222 6.77 18.80 -20.78
N GLU A 223 7.65 19.73 -21.10
CA GLU A 223 9.04 19.77 -20.70
C GLU A 223 9.21 20.90 -19.69
N ASP A 224 9.81 20.60 -18.54
CA ASP A 224 10.35 21.60 -17.64
C ASP A 224 11.88 21.66 -17.75
N GLU A 225 12.52 22.55 -17.00
CA GLU A 225 14.01 22.70 -17.00
C GLU A 225 14.76 21.41 -16.60
N ARG A 226 14.05 20.32 -16.27
CA ARG A 226 14.58 19.04 -15.75
C ARG A 226 14.23 17.83 -16.61
N GLY A 227 13.39 17.98 -17.67
CA GLY A 227 13.04 16.92 -18.63
C GLY A 227 11.55 16.67 -18.84
N THR A 228 11.23 15.70 -19.68
CA THR A 228 9.89 15.37 -20.15
C THR A 228 9.37 14.09 -19.49
N TYR A 229 8.14 14.13 -18.95
CA TYR A 229 7.47 13.01 -18.28
C TYR A 229 6.35 12.46 -19.15
N VAL A 230 6.55 11.28 -19.73
CA VAL A 230 5.63 10.75 -20.76
C VAL A 230 4.43 10.01 -20.17
N MET A 231 4.56 9.40 -18.97
CA MET A 231 3.55 8.47 -18.46
C MET A 231 3.54 8.41 -16.92
N ASN A 232 3.36 9.53 -16.25
CA ASN A 232 3.41 9.61 -14.79
C ASN A 232 2.00 9.62 -14.17
N SER A 233 1.42 8.45 -13.93
CA SER A 233 0.07 8.30 -13.37
C SER A 233 -0.06 8.91 -11.98
N LYS A 234 -1.19 9.60 -11.74
CA LYS A 234 -1.64 10.04 -10.40
C LYS A 234 -1.86 8.84 -9.48
N ASP A 235 -1.87 9.08 -8.18
CA ASP A 235 -2.16 8.03 -7.19
C ASP A 235 -3.69 7.90 -6.98
N LEU A 236 -4.17 6.67 -6.81
CA LEU A 236 -5.58 6.37 -6.54
C LEU A 236 -5.98 6.85 -5.14
N CYS A 237 -7.16 7.45 -5.02
CA CYS A 237 -7.83 7.70 -3.74
C CYS A 237 -9.35 7.59 -3.92
N LEU A 238 -9.96 6.56 -3.34
CA LEU A 238 -11.39 6.29 -3.40
C LEU A 238 -12.08 6.47 -2.03
N ILE A 239 -11.50 7.27 -1.14
CA ILE A 239 -12.03 7.46 0.21
C ILE A 239 -13.47 8.03 0.20
N GLU A 240 -13.81 8.86 -0.79
CA GLU A 240 -15.16 9.44 -0.95
C GLU A 240 -16.18 8.42 -1.47
N TYR A 241 -15.71 7.32 -2.09
CA TYR A 241 -16.55 6.33 -2.76
C TYR A 241 -16.68 5.01 -1.96
N LEU A 242 -16.38 5.04 -0.66
CA LEU A 242 -16.54 3.88 0.21
C LEU A 242 -18.00 3.39 0.29
N PRO A 243 -19.03 4.26 0.34
CA PRO A 243 -20.42 3.80 0.35
C PRO A 243 -20.79 2.99 -0.89
N GLU A 244 -20.36 3.42 -2.08
CA GLU A 244 -20.63 2.73 -3.35
C GLU A 244 -19.95 1.36 -3.38
N LEU A 245 -18.69 1.28 -2.95
CA LEU A 245 -17.95 0.02 -2.88
C LEU A 245 -18.58 -0.96 -1.89
N MET A 246 -19.00 -0.48 -0.72
CA MET A 246 -19.71 -1.29 0.27
C MET A 246 -21.06 -1.78 -0.25
N ARG A 247 -21.86 -0.91 -0.87
CA ARG A 247 -23.16 -1.29 -1.50
C ARG A 247 -22.95 -2.28 -2.64
N ALA A 248 -21.86 -2.17 -3.38
CA ALA A 248 -21.47 -3.13 -4.40
C ALA A 248 -21.00 -4.49 -3.81
N GLY A 249 -20.96 -4.64 -2.48
CA GLY A 249 -20.59 -5.89 -1.81
C GLY A 249 -19.10 -6.24 -1.87
N VAL A 250 -18.24 -5.23 -2.01
CA VAL A 250 -16.79 -5.40 -1.85
C VAL A 250 -16.48 -5.71 -0.40
N CYS A 251 -15.82 -6.85 -0.13
CA CYS A 251 -15.55 -7.32 1.23
C CYS A 251 -14.14 -6.96 1.73
N SER A 252 -13.24 -6.52 0.85
CA SER A 252 -11.86 -6.13 1.22
C SER A 252 -11.41 -4.91 0.44
N LEU A 253 -10.93 -3.90 1.16
CA LEU A 253 -10.45 -2.62 0.67
C LEU A 253 -8.94 -2.56 0.82
N LYS A 254 -8.23 -2.59 -0.31
CA LYS A 254 -6.78 -2.76 -0.36
C LYS A 254 -6.02 -1.46 -0.59
N ILE A 255 -5.01 -1.22 0.22
CA ILE A 255 -4.07 -0.12 0.05
C ILE A 255 -2.81 -0.61 -0.68
N GLU A 256 -2.39 0.07 -1.76
CA GLU A 256 -1.08 -0.14 -2.40
C GLU A 256 -0.02 0.67 -1.68
N GLY A 257 1.15 0.05 -1.43
CA GLY A 257 2.23 0.78 -0.75
C GLY A 257 3.37 -0.07 -0.20
N ARG A 258 3.61 -1.29 -0.68
CA ARG A 258 4.70 -2.15 -0.16
C ARG A 258 6.07 -1.48 -0.16
N MET A 259 6.34 -0.60 -1.13
CA MET A 259 7.60 0.16 -1.24
C MET A 259 7.56 1.49 -0.46
N LYS A 260 6.42 1.90 0.07
CA LYS A 260 6.26 3.16 0.78
C LYS A 260 6.87 3.09 2.19
N SER A 261 7.02 4.26 2.84
CA SER A 261 7.57 4.39 4.19
C SER A 261 6.61 3.89 5.29
N VAL A 262 7.13 3.68 6.49
CA VAL A 262 6.33 3.43 7.71
C VAL A 262 5.32 4.56 7.92
N HIS A 263 5.74 5.81 7.75
CA HIS A 263 4.88 6.99 7.86
C HIS A 263 3.68 6.93 6.91
N TYR A 264 3.91 6.55 5.65
CA TYR A 264 2.82 6.37 4.68
C TYR A 264 1.83 5.30 5.14
N VAL A 265 2.33 4.13 5.53
CA VAL A 265 1.46 3.00 5.93
C VAL A 265 0.61 3.37 7.13
N ALA A 266 1.21 3.90 8.19
CA ALA A 266 0.50 4.29 9.40
C ALA A 266 -0.56 5.37 9.13
N THR A 267 -0.20 6.43 8.41
CA THR A 267 -1.12 7.54 8.10
C THR A 267 -2.29 7.09 7.24
N VAL A 268 -2.03 6.38 6.13
CA VAL A 268 -3.10 5.96 5.21
C VAL A 268 -4.02 4.95 5.87
N VAL A 269 -3.46 3.96 6.59
CA VAL A 269 -4.26 2.95 7.30
C VAL A 269 -5.15 3.59 8.35
N SER A 270 -4.63 4.51 9.18
CA SER A 270 -5.42 5.16 10.23
C SER A 270 -6.57 5.99 9.68
N VAL A 271 -6.35 6.70 8.56
CA VAL A 271 -7.41 7.48 7.90
C VAL A 271 -8.48 6.56 7.31
N TYR A 272 -8.07 5.51 6.57
CA TYR A 272 -9.04 4.57 5.98
C TYR A 272 -9.79 3.76 7.05
N ARG A 273 -9.16 3.43 8.19
CA ARG A 273 -9.86 2.79 9.32
C ARG A 273 -11.01 3.66 9.81
N LYS A 274 -10.74 4.93 10.09
CA LYS A 274 -11.78 5.89 10.50
C LYS A 274 -12.87 6.05 9.44
N ALA A 275 -12.48 6.16 8.17
CA ALA A 275 -13.39 6.31 7.06
C ALA A 275 -14.32 5.10 6.90
N ILE A 276 -13.79 3.88 6.98
CA ILE A 276 -14.57 2.64 6.93
C ILE A 276 -15.53 2.55 8.12
N ASP A 277 -15.07 2.88 9.31
CA ASP A 277 -15.89 2.80 10.53
C ASP A 277 -17.04 3.81 10.48
N GLN A 278 -16.77 5.05 10.07
CA GLN A 278 -17.80 6.08 9.90
C GLN A 278 -18.78 5.71 8.79
N CYS A 279 -18.29 5.27 7.63
CA CYS A 279 -19.12 4.86 6.51
C CYS A 279 -20.02 3.67 6.88
N TRP A 280 -19.48 2.67 7.59
CA TRP A 280 -20.25 1.52 8.04
C TRP A 280 -21.34 1.87 9.05
N ALA A 281 -21.08 2.85 9.92
CA ALA A 281 -22.05 3.32 10.91
C ALA A 281 -23.21 4.07 10.25
N ASP A 282 -22.95 4.87 9.21
CA ASP A 282 -23.97 5.64 8.48
C ASP A 282 -23.52 5.91 7.04
N MET A 283 -23.90 5.00 6.11
CA MET A 283 -23.57 5.14 4.69
C MET A 283 -24.36 6.24 3.95
N GLU A 284 -25.51 6.64 4.49
CA GLU A 284 -26.35 7.63 3.81
C GLU A 284 -25.84 9.06 4.02
N HIS A 285 -25.29 9.31 5.20
CA HIS A 285 -24.75 10.62 5.55
C HIS A 285 -23.21 10.65 5.56
N TYR A 286 -22.56 9.63 4.95
CA TYR A 286 -21.11 9.59 4.87
C TYR A 286 -20.55 10.78 4.11
N SER A 287 -19.60 11.45 4.73
CA SER A 287 -18.83 12.52 4.12
C SER A 287 -17.38 12.48 4.59
N VAL A 288 -16.45 12.90 3.74
CA VAL A 288 -15.04 12.90 4.06
C VAL A 288 -14.66 14.27 4.66
N PRO A 289 -14.29 14.34 5.94
CA PRO A 289 -13.81 15.59 6.52
C PRO A 289 -12.53 16.07 5.82
N GLU A 290 -12.38 17.38 5.61
CA GLU A 290 -11.18 17.98 5.02
C GLU A 290 -9.90 17.60 5.80
N ALA A 291 -10.02 17.42 7.11
CA ALA A 291 -8.92 16.97 7.98
C ALA A 291 -8.34 15.63 7.53
N TRP A 292 -9.14 14.69 6.97
CA TRP A 292 -8.63 13.41 6.48
C TRP A 292 -7.85 13.57 5.18
N ILE A 293 -8.31 14.42 4.28
CA ILE A 293 -7.56 14.74 3.04
C ILE A 293 -6.25 15.44 3.39
N THR A 294 -6.30 16.39 4.34
CA THR A 294 -5.09 17.04 4.86
C THR A 294 -4.12 16.01 5.47
N GLU A 295 -4.63 15.02 6.19
CA GLU A 295 -3.81 13.95 6.77
C GLU A 295 -3.17 13.07 5.69
N LEU A 296 -3.92 12.66 4.67
CA LEU A 296 -3.40 11.91 3.53
C LEU A 296 -2.32 12.67 2.74
N ASN A 297 -2.39 14.01 2.71
CA ASN A 297 -1.39 14.86 2.05
C ASN A 297 -0.09 15.03 2.86
N LYS A 298 -0.02 14.53 4.10
CA LYS A 298 1.21 14.60 4.91
C LYS A 298 2.28 13.61 4.45
N VAL A 299 1.89 12.53 3.80
CA VAL A 299 2.79 11.47 3.34
C VAL A 299 3.16 11.63 1.88
N SER A 300 4.21 10.95 1.44
CA SER A 300 4.69 11.00 0.05
C SER A 300 3.68 10.37 -0.91
N HIS A 301 3.04 11.20 -1.73
CA HIS A 301 2.06 10.81 -2.74
C HIS A 301 2.23 11.65 -4.02
N ARG A 302 1.57 11.25 -5.11
CA ARG A 302 1.26 12.11 -6.26
C ARG A 302 -0.14 12.66 -6.10
N GLN A 303 -0.48 13.64 -6.93
CA GLN A 303 -1.87 14.13 -6.99
C GLN A 303 -2.84 12.94 -7.04
N TYR A 304 -3.94 13.06 -6.31
CA TYR A 304 -4.94 11.99 -6.24
C TYR A 304 -5.88 12.00 -7.44
N THR A 305 -6.37 10.81 -7.79
CA THR A 305 -7.37 10.56 -8.83
C THR A 305 -8.30 9.42 -8.38
N THR A 306 -9.50 9.40 -8.94
CA THR A 306 -10.42 8.25 -8.80
C THR A 306 -10.08 7.10 -9.76
N GLY A 307 -9.04 7.24 -10.57
CA GLY A 307 -8.68 6.25 -11.60
C GLY A 307 -9.84 5.99 -12.55
N PHE A 308 -10.14 4.72 -12.78
CA PHE A 308 -11.25 4.29 -13.63
C PHE A 308 -12.59 4.18 -12.89
N ALA A 309 -12.60 4.31 -11.56
CA ALA A 309 -13.77 4.01 -10.74
C ALA A 309 -15.00 4.88 -11.10
N VAL A 310 -14.80 6.16 -11.40
CA VAL A 310 -15.87 7.12 -11.65
C VAL A 310 -15.96 7.51 -13.13
N THR A 311 -14.82 7.86 -13.72
CA THR A 311 -14.73 8.27 -15.12
C THR A 311 -13.55 7.58 -15.79
N LYS A 312 -13.63 7.32 -17.11
CA LYS A 312 -12.45 6.81 -17.82
C LYS A 312 -11.34 7.86 -17.74
N PRO A 313 -10.14 7.47 -17.30
CA PRO A 313 -9.01 8.38 -17.25
C PRO A 313 -8.68 8.92 -18.65
N ASP A 314 -8.52 10.23 -18.72
CA ASP A 314 -7.99 10.93 -19.88
C ASP A 314 -6.55 11.42 -19.60
N ARG A 315 -6.05 12.35 -20.41
CA ARG A 315 -4.74 12.98 -20.18
C ARG A 315 -4.61 13.64 -18.80
N ASN A 316 -5.72 14.08 -18.18
CA ASN A 316 -5.68 14.71 -16.85
C ASN A 316 -5.43 13.70 -15.71
N ALA A 317 -5.47 12.39 -15.97
CA ALA A 317 -5.11 11.34 -15.02
C ALA A 317 -3.58 11.15 -14.90
N GLN A 318 -2.80 11.90 -15.65
CA GLN A 318 -1.34 11.91 -15.60
C GLN A 318 -0.83 13.20 -14.95
N VAL A 319 0.38 13.16 -14.40
CA VAL A 319 1.10 14.34 -13.90
C VAL A 319 2.19 14.67 -14.91
N TYR A 320 2.06 15.79 -15.59
CA TYR A 320 3.04 16.24 -16.59
C TYR A 320 4.04 17.24 -16.01
N THR A 321 3.67 17.95 -14.95
CA THR A 321 4.44 19.08 -14.40
C THR A 321 5.60 18.66 -13.51
N SER A 322 5.61 17.43 -12.97
CA SER A 322 6.67 16.97 -12.07
C SER A 322 6.63 15.45 -11.88
N SER A 323 7.81 14.80 -11.82
CA SER A 323 7.94 13.43 -11.31
C SER A 323 8.02 13.38 -9.78
N LYS A 324 8.11 14.53 -9.11
CA LYS A 324 8.28 14.61 -7.67
C LYS A 324 7.01 14.16 -6.95
N TYR A 325 7.24 13.45 -5.85
CA TYR A 325 6.20 13.23 -4.87
C TYR A 325 5.93 14.52 -4.10
N GLU A 326 4.67 14.74 -3.80
CA GLU A 326 4.23 15.77 -2.87
C GLU A 326 4.23 15.18 -1.47
N GLN A 327 4.66 15.94 -0.49
CA GLN A 327 4.50 15.66 0.94
C GLN A 327 4.59 16.95 1.71
N THR A 328 3.84 17.04 2.81
CA THR A 328 3.85 18.23 3.66
C THR A 328 4.53 18.00 5.01
N HIS A 329 4.85 16.75 5.34
CA HIS A 329 5.52 16.41 6.61
C HIS A 329 6.63 15.37 6.40
N ASP A 330 7.75 15.57 7.09
CA ASP A 330 8.82 14.60 7.20
C ASP A 330 8.55 13.63 8.36
N PHE A 331 8.93 12.38 8.17
CA PHE A 331 8.98 11.38 9.23
C PHE A 331 10.29 11.56 10.02
N VAL A 332 10.19 11.90 11.28
CA VAL A 332 11.33 12.31 12.11
C VAL A 332 11.76 11.23 13.08
N GLY A 333 10.82 10.49 13.65
CA GLY A 333 11.14 9.46 14.63
C GLY A 333 9.93 8.64 15.03
N ILE A 334 10.19 7.61 15.81
CA ILE A 334 9.18 6.71 16.38
C ILE A 334 9.34 6.62 17.90
N VAL A 335 8.24 6.62 18.62
CA VAL A 335 8.22 6.35 20.05
C VAL A 335 8.47 4.89 20.30
N THR A 336 9.52 4.54 21.03
CA THR A 336 9.88 3.16 21.36
C THR A 336 9.42 2.75 22.76
N GLY A 337 9.09 3.72 23.62
CA GLY A 337 8.58 3.48 24.96
C GLY A 337 8.32 4.76 25.75
N TYR A 338 7.74 4.61 26.93
CA TYR A 338 7.48 5.67 27.87
C TYR A 338 7.69 5.22 29.31
N ASP A 339 8.43 6.00 30.09
CA ASP A 339 8.66 5.78 31.52
C ASP A 339 7.82 6.78 32.32
N ALA A 340 6.78 6.30 32.98
CA ALA A 340 5.84 7.14 33.71
C ALA A 340 6.45 7.73 35.01
N GLU A 341 7.43 7.05 35.65
CA GLU A 341 8.08 7.53 36.86
C GLU A 341 9.02 8.69 36.54
N LYS A 342 9.77 8.56 35.44
CA LYS A 342 10.70 9.60 34.97
C LYS A 342 10.03 10.67 34.12
N LYS A 343 8.77 10.48 33.74
CA LYS A 343 8.06 11.33 32.76
C LYS A 343 8.89 11.52 31.48
N CYS A 344 9.39 10.43 30.93
CA CYS A 344 10.34 10.42 29.83
C CYS A 344 9.88 9.50 28.73
N ALA A 345 9.87 9.97 27.49
CA ALA A 345 9.60 9.16 26.31
C ALA A 345 10.91 8.78 25.61
N TYR A 346 10.97 7.58 25.08
CA TYR A 346 12.10 7.06 24.32
C TYR A 346 11.77 7.06 22.84
N PHE A 347 12.74 7.45 22.02
CA PHE A 347 12.58 7.61 20.58
C PHE A 347 13.71 6.93 19.82
N GLU A 348 13.38 6.50 18.59
CA GLU A 348 14.36 6.17 17.57
C GLU A 348 14.23 7.15 16.41
N GLN A 349 15.33 7.81 16.10
CA GLN A 349 15.41 8.83 15.05
C GLN A 349 15.27 8.22 13.65
N ARG A 350 14.55 8.91 12.78
CA ARG A 350 14.38 8.56 11.34
C ARG A 350 14.81 9.70 10.41
N ASN A 351 14.91 10.90 10.93
CA ASN A 351 15.47 12.07 10.28
C ASN A 351 16.07 12.98 11.35
N ASN A 352 17.05 13.79 10.98
CA ASN A 352 17.67 14.74 11.93
C ASN A 352 16.61 15.58 12.64
N VAL A 353 16.69 15.65 13.96
CA VAL A 353 15.75 16.40 14.81
C VAL A 353 16.50 17.16 15.90
N LYS A 354 16.00 18.35 16.23
CA LYS A 354 16.60 19.25 17.23
C LYS A 354 15.64 19.49 18.38
N ALA A 355 16.20 19.80 19.54
CA ALA A 355 15.43 20.29 20.67
C ALA A 355 14.71 21.60 20.31
N GLY A 356 13.48 21.77 20.81
CA GLY A 356 12.67 22.97 20.58
C GLY A 356 11.94 23.02 19.22
N GLU A 357 12.16 22.06 18.31
CA GLU A 357 11.40 22.03 17.05
C GLU A 357 9.91 21.78 17.29
N PRO A 358 9.01 22.50 16.57
CA PRO A 358 7.59 22.18 16.57
C PRO A 358 7.33 20.90 15.77
N LEU A 359 6.84 19.88 16.43
CA LEU A 359 6.58 18.56 15.89
C LEU A 359 5.11 18.18 16.10
N GLU A 360 4.71 17.09 15.50
CA GLU A 360 3.41 16.46 15.65
C GLU A 360 3.60 14.95 15.90
N LEU A 361 2.87 14.41 16.85
CA LEU A 361 2.74 12.97 17.05
C LEU A 361 1.47 12.46 16.37
N LEU A 362 1.61 11.38 15.59
CA LEU A 362 0.50 10.54 15.13
C LEU A 362 0.51 9.26 15.97
N MET A 363 -0.58 9.02 16.70
CA MET A 363 -0.71 7.86 17.59
C MET A 363 -1.39 6.67 16.88
N PRO A 364 -1.20 5.42 17.36
CA PRO A 364 -1.81 4.23 16.77
C PRO A 364 -3.34 4.27 16.65
N ASP A 365 -4.04 4.99 17.52
CA ASP A 365 -5.50 5.24 17.42
C ASP A 365 -5.85 6.26 16.32
N GLY A 366 -4.86 6.75 15.60
CA GLY A 366 -4.98 7.75 14.55
C GLY A 366 -5.20 9.17 15.07
N SER A 367 -5.14 9.42 16.37
CA SER A 367 -5.17 10.77 16.92
C SER A 367 -3.84 11.48 16.71
N THR A 368 -3.86 12.81 16.66
CA THR A 368 -2.66 13.62 16.51
C THR A 368 -2.58 14.67 17.61
N MET A 369 -1.35 15.00 18.02
CA MET A 369 -1.12 16.05 18.97
C MET A 369 0.17 16.81 18.67
N PRO A 370 0.22 18.14 18.92
CA PRO A 370 1.47 18.89 18.87
C PRO A 370 2.44 18.39 19.94
N PHE A 371 3.72 18.36 19.59
CA PHE A 371 4.79 17.92 20.47
C PHE A 371 6.05 18.76 20.29
N VAL A 372 6.81 18.95 21.34
CA VAL A 372 8.12 19.62 21.30
C VAL A 372 9.09 18.78 22.11
N LEU A 373 10.24 18.48 21.53
CA LEU A 373 11.32 17.76 22.23
C LEU A 373 12.02 18.71 23.20
N THR A 374 11.97 18.38 24.47
CA THR A 374 12.67 19.09 25.54
C THR A 374 13.51 18.13 26.36
N GLU A 375 14.61 18.63 26.97
CA GLU A 375 15.49 17.80 27.80
C GLU A 375 15.92 16.50 27.11
N MET A 376 16.45 16.63 25.89
CA MET A 376 16.90 15.47 25.12
C MET A 376 18.16 14.88 25.72
N LEU A 377 18.18 13.55 25.90
CA LEU A 377 19.33 12.78 26.37
C LEU A 377 19.66 11.66 25.38
N ASP A 378 20.95 11.39 25.19
CA ASP A 378 21.40 10.21 24.45
C ASP A 378 21.21 8.90 25.27
N GLU A 379 21.61 7.75 24.70
CA GLU A 379 21.51 6.44 25.38
C GLU A 379 22.37 6.36 26.66
N ALA A 380 23.42 7.19 26.79
CA ALA A 380 24.26 7.28 27.98
C ALA A 380 23.70 8.23 29.06
N GLY A 381 22.58 8.92 28.75
CA GLY A 381 22.00 9.94 29.63
C GLY A 381 22.68 11.31 29.55
N THR A 382 23.46 11.56 28.50
CA THR A 382 24.12 12.84 28.28
C THR A 382 23.16 13.80 27.57
N PRO A 383 23.04 15.08 28.01
CA PRO A 383 22.22 16.06 27.31
C PRO A 383 22.71 16.31 25.87
N ILE A 384 21.75 16.34 24.94
CA ILE A 384 21.99 16.62 23.51
C ILE A 384 21.01 17.66 22.97
N ASP A 385 21.45 18.50 22.04
CA ASP A 385 20.61 19.48 21.38
C ASP A 385 20.00 18.95 20.06
N CYS A 386 20.51 17.84 19.54
CA CYS A 386 20.01 17.22 18.32
C CYS A 386 20.32 15.71 18.28
N ALA A 387 19.53 14.98 17.48
CA ALA A 387 19.76 13.58 17.14
C ALA A 387 20.01 13.45 15.62
N PRO A 388 21.28 13.62 15.16
CA PRO A 388 21.59 13.70 13.73
C PRO A 388 21.83 12.32 13.06
N HIS A 389 22.06 11.25 13.81
CA HIS A 389 22.48 9.97 13.27
C HIS A 389 21.27 9.06 12.98
N ALA A 390 21.32 8.35 11.87
CA ALA A 390 20.27 7.40 11.49
C ALA A 390 20.04 6.34 12.59
N GLN A 391 18.77 6.15 12.97
CA GLN A 391 18.36 5.20 14.02
C GLN A 391 18.95 5.50 15.42
N GLN A 392 19.43 6.71 15.62
CA GLN A 392 19.90 7.15 16.92
C GLN A 392 18.76 7.06 17.94
N LYS A 393 19.03 6.39 19.04
CA LYS A 393 18.11 6.36 20.18
C LYS A 393 18.37 7.53 21.08
N PHE A 394 17.30 8.12 21.56
CA PHE A 394 17.35 9.23 22.51
C PHE A 394 16.07 9.25 23.34
N SER A 395 16.09 10.02 24.39
CA SER A 395 14.94 10.26 25.23
C SER A 395 14.64 11.76 25.34
N ALA A 396 13.41 12.10 25.65
CA ALA A 396 12.99 13.47 25.91
C ALA A 396 11.90 13.52 26.97
N ALA A 397 11.79 14.64 27.69
CA ALA A 397 10.75 14.82 28.69
C ALA A 397 9.37 14.81 28.05
N SER A 398 8.40 14.21 28.75
CA SER A 398 7.00 14.21 28.36
C SER A 398 6.11 14.05 29.58
N ASP A 399 5.29 15.07 29.88
CA ASP A 399 4.30 14.99 30.95
C ASP A 399 3.11 14.09 30.64
N LYS A 400 2.91 13.75 29.35
CA LYS A 400 1.83 12.88 28.90
C LYS A 400 2.38 11.51 28.51
N PRO A 401 1.73 10.42 28.90
CA PRO A 401 2.08 9.10 28.40
C PRO A 401 2.01 9.06 26.88
N LEU A 402 3.09 8.60 26.25
CA LEU A 402 3.13 8.38 24.81
C LEU A 402 2.97 6.89 24.50
N LEU A 403 2.13 6.59 23.56
CA LEU A 403 1.93 5.21 23.09
C LEU A 403 3.14 4.78 22.28
N GLN A 404 3.66 3.58 22.57
CA GLN A 404 4.68 2.96 21.74
C GLN A 404 4.20 2.89 20.28
N PHE A 405 5.12 3.05 19.34
CA PHE A 405 4.85 3.12 17.91
C PHE A 405 4.11 4.38 17.42
N SER A 406 3.92 5.41 18.27
CA SER A 406 3.54 6.73 17.77
C SER A 406 4.63 7.31 16.87
N LEU A 407 4.22 7.99 15.80
CA LEU A 407 5.14 8.60 14.82
C LEU A 407 5.35 10.06 15.11
N LEU A 408 6.61 10.48 15.13
CA LEU A 408 7.01 11.87 15.26
C LEU A 408 7.20 12.46 13.86
N ARG A 409 6.51 13.56 13.56
CA ARG A 409 6.47 14.21 12.24
C ARG A 409 6.79 15.69 12.35
N ARG A 410 7.40 16.24 11.30
CA ARG A 410 7.73 17.66 11.18
C ARG A 410 7.13 18.22 9.90
N LYS A 411 6.48 19.39 9.99
CA LYS A 411 5.98 20.10 8.80
C LYS A 411 7.16 20.55 7.92
N VAL A 412 7.11 20.23 6.64
CA VAL A 412 8.11 20.69 5.67
C VAL A 412 7.88 22.17 5.39
N VAL A 413 8.88 22.99 5.66
CA VAL A 413 8.90 24.39 5.25
C VAL A 413 9.53 24.40 3.84
N LYS A 414 8.75 24.72 2.82
CA LYS A 414 9.29 24.95 1.47
C LYS A 414 10.00 26.31 1.50
N GLU A 415 11.31 26.29 1.31
CA GLU A 415 12.10 27.50 1.02
C GLU A 415 11.73 28.07 -0.36
#